data_888604ac0f9e3198793be33053a181aa
#
_entry.id   888604ac0f9e3198793be33053a181aa
#
_cell.length_a   1.000
_cell.length_b   1.000
_cell.length_c   1.000
_cell.angle_alpha   90.00
_cell.angle_beta   90.00
_cell.angle_gamma   90.00
#
_symmetry.space_group_name_H-M   'P 1'
#
loop_
_entity.id
_entity.type
_entity.pdbx_description
1 polymer ?
#
loop_
_entity_poly.entity_id
_entity_poly.type
_entity_poly.pdbx_seq_one_letter_code
_entity_poly.pdbx_strand_id
1 'polypeptide(L)'
;MLWYYYYTTIKISVANYYELWSKRLSEKQREISELVGGIHRGVGAVLKESSLGGMLYKVEQKDHGKATIGAVDGGEGLTELSGIAAYLIRASGLIKNEKSQFVRDLDLGVLPVNKQTKARVQFMRAAMEYNIARRLAEEFKPDYLLIDGSLLVGVETDPIKIDEYKAYITALRRLIMISEKLGIRLVGVSEDSTSRGLIGYLSEKGFSREAARALASLTDTSLLQLYVQGKYGKDFEPIATKPFIPVSNKGREWVIKNTGIDKSFPTFYLQATRLGRPLRVDFPSDGKRIGEEAKEIASLLTYLSQIPKRYGYPLPLYLAHSDAELPKELMERTAMLIRKEIFKDWTGEYMSMYSKKRRDSRPADYGQ
;
A
#
# COMPACT_ATOMS: atom_id res chain seq x y z
N MET A 1 8.16 31.43 43.00
CA MET A 1 9.45 30.71 43.08
C MET A 1 9.40 29.26 42.59
N LEU A 2 8.38 28.51 42.85
CA LEU A 2 8.23 27.09 42.38
C LEU A 2 8.14 26.94 40.83
N TRP A 3 7.52 27.90 40.14
CA TRP A 3 7.41 27.87 38.66
C TRP A 3 8.74 28.09 37.93
N TYR A 4 9.66 28.87 38.52
CA TYR A 4 10.98 29.11 37.91
C TYR A 4 11.89 27.87 37.98
N TYR A 5 11.74 27.08 39.06
CA TYR A 5 12.47 25.81 39.22
C TYR A 5 11.97 24.72 38.22
N TYR A 6 10.68 24.69 37.94
CA TYR A 6 10.11 23.72 36.98
C TYR A 6 10.57 24.02 35.54
N TYR A 7 10.60 25.29 35.14
CA TYR A 7 11.03 25.70 33.80
C TYR A 7 12.51 25.48 33.54
N THR A 8 13.38 25.74 34.52
CA THR A 8 14.81 25.45 34.41
C THR A 8 15.11 23.96 34.43
N THR A 9 14.41 23.16 35.22
CA THR A 9 14.61 21.69 35.26
C THR A 9 14.17 21.02 33.94
N ILE A 10 13.10 21.50 33.32
CA ILE A 10 12.65 20.99 32.01
C ILE A 10 13.65 21.38 30.91
N LYS A 11 14.16 22.60 30.88
CA LYS A 11 15.20 23.00 29.90
C LYS A 11 16.49 22.19 30.06
N ILE A 12 16.93 21.93 31.29
CA ILE A 12 18.11 21.10 31.56
C ILE A 12 17.89 19.65 31.10
N SER A 13 16.70 19.11 31.31
CA SER A 13 16.36 17.75 30.85
C SER A 13 16.34 17.60 29.32
N VAL A 14 15.84 18.59 28.59
CA VAL A 14 15.82 18.61 27.13
C VAL A 14 17.22 18.78 26.55
N ALA A 15 18.05 19.67 27.11
CA ALA A 15 19.44 19.85 26.67
C ALA A 15 20.25 18.54 26.86
N ASN A 16 20.16 17.91 28.02
CA ASN A 16 20.81 16.63 28.29
C ASN A 16 20.34 15.52 27.34
N TYR A 17 19.09 15.54 26.89
CA TYR A 17 18.59 14.54 25.95
C TYR A 17 19.17 14.74 24.55
N TYR A 18 19.32 15.98 24.08
CA TYR A 18 19.97 16.30 22.80
C TYR A 18 21.46 15.94 22.78
N GLU A 19 22.18 16.24 23.86
CA GLU A 19 23.58 15.85 24.02
C GLU A 19 23.74 14.32 24.01
N LEU A 20 22.89 13.62 24.75
CA LEU A 20 22.88 12.16 24.78
C LEU A 20 22.54 11.57 23.40
N TRP A 21 21.55 12.16 22.71
CA TRP A 21 21.16 11.76 21.35
C TRP A 21 22.33 11.96 20.38
N SER A 22 22.97 13.15 20.39
CA SER A 22 24.11 13.47 19.53
C SER A 22 25.27 12.51 19.77
N LYS A 23 25.58 12.22 21.04
CA LYS A 23 26.59 11.25 21.42
C LYS A 23 26.25 9.86 20.90
N ARG A 24 25.02 9.38 21.10
CA ARG A 24 24.57 8.08 20.61
C ARG A 24 24.58 7.99 19.08
N LEU A 25 24.20 9.06 18.40
CA LEU A 25 24.28 9.11 16.94
C LEU A 25 25.73 8.98 16.44
N SER A 26 26.68 9.69 17.07
CA SER A 26 28.10 9.57 16.75
C SER A 26 28.66 8.17 17.03
N GLU A 27 28.30 7.56 18.17
CA GLU A 27 28.66 6.19 18.50
C GLU A 27 28.14 5.18 17.46
N LYS A 28 26.93 5.41 16.94
CA LYS A 28 26.26 4.54 15.96
C LYS A 28 26.63 4.86 14.50
N GLN A 29 27.29 5.95 14.23
CA GLN A 29 27.62 6.41 12.87
C GLN A 29 28.42 5.35 12.09
N ARG A 30 29.38 4.70 12.77
CA ARG A 30 30.18 3.64 12.15
C ARG A 30 29.35 2.42 11.83
N GLU A 31 28.52 1.95 12.75
CA GLU A 31 27.60 0.82 12.56
C GLU A 31 26.62 1.10 11.40
N ILE A 32 26.02 2.31 11.36
CA ILE A 32 25.15 2.76 10.28
C ILE A 32 25.90 2.78 8.94
N SER A 33 27.11 3.35 8.91
CA SER A 33 27.92 3.41 7.71
C SER A 33 28.34 2.03 7.21
N GLU A 34 28.67 1.10 8.11
CA GLU A 34 28.99 -0.29 7.76
C GLU A 34 27.77 -1.03 7.20
N LEU A 35 26.57 -0.80 7.79
CA LEU A 35 25.31 -1.36 7.28
C LEU A 35 25.00 -0.84 5.88
N VAL A 36 25.02 0.50 5.70
CA VAL A 36 24.78 1.14 4.39
C VAL A 36 25.83 0.72 3.37
N GLY A 37 27.10 0.69 3.75
CA GLY A 37 28.19 0.20 2.89
C GLY A 37 28.03 -1.29 2.54
N GLY A 38 27.49 -2.09 3.45
CA GLY A 38 27.12 -3.49 3.20
C GLY A 38 26.03 -3.61 2.14
N ILE A 39 24.98 -2.78 2.23
CA ILE A 39 23.92 -2.71 1.23
C ILE A 39 24.48 -2.32 -0.15
N HIS A 40 25.33 -1.30 -0.23
CA HIS A 40 25.95 -0.88 -1.49
C HIS A 40 26.83 -1.96 -2.13
N ARG A 41 27.65 -2.66 -1.34
CA ARG A 41 28.47 -3.78 -1.85
C ARG A 41 27.60 -4.93 -2.35
N GLY A 42 26.53 -5.22 -1.63
CA GLY A 42 25.59 -6.24 -2.01
C GLY A 42 24.80 -5.92 -3.27
N VAL A 43 24.41 -4.65 -3.46
CA VAL A 43 23.83 -4.19 -4.71
C VAL A 43 24.83 -4.37 -5.86
N GLY A 44 26.12 -4.06 -5.66
CA GLY A 44 27.17 -4.32 -6.64
C GLY A 44 27.29 -5.80 -7.05
N ALA A 45 27.10 -6.73 -6.10
CA ALA A 45 27.05 -8.17 -6.40
C ALA A 45 25.79 -8.53 -7.20
N VAL A 46 24.62 -7.99 -6.82
CA VAL A 46 23.34 -8.21 -7.52
C VAL A 46 23.36 -7.63 -8.93
N LEU A 47 24.00 -6.48 -9.15
CA LEU A 47 24.16 -5.87 -10.48
C LEU A 47 24.93 -6.77 -11.46
N LYS A 48 25.81 -7.64 -10.96
CA LYS A 48 26.56 -8.61 -11.76
C LYS A 48 25.77 -9.87 -12.06
N GLU A 49 24.65 -10.12 -11.34
CA GLU A 49 23.83 -11.31 -11.54
C GLU A 49 23.03 -11.20 -12.86
N SER A 50 23.32 -12.08 -13.79
CA SER A 50 22.66 -12.12 -15.10
C SER A 50 21.16 -12.46 -15.02
N SER A 51 20.74 -13.16 -13.95
CA SER A 51 19.36 -13.60 -13.74
C SER A 51 18.38 -12.44 -13.59
N LEU A 52 18.73 -11.37 -12.86
CA LEU A 52 17.89 -10.18 -12.76
C LEU A 52 17.84 -9.42 -14.10
N GLY A 53 18.97 -9.30 -14.77
CA GLY A 53 19.01 -8.68 -16.10
C GLY A 53 18.15 -9.43 -17.13
N GLY A 54 18.12 -10.75 -17.07
CA GLY A 54 17.29 -11.59 -17.92
C GLY A 54 15.80 -11.51 -17.64
N MET A 55 15.41 -10.99 -16.46
CA MET A 55 14.02 -10.73 -16.09
C MET A 55 13.48 -9.40 -16.62
N LEU A 56 14.34 -8.47 -17.02
CA LEU A 56 13.94 -7.12 -17.41
C LEU A 56 13.72 -7.00 -18.92
N TYR A 57 12.75 -6.19 -19.31
CA TYR A 57 12.53 -5.78 -20.69
C TYR A 57 12.10 -4.31 -20.76
N LYS A 58 12.42 -3.65 -21.89
CA LYS A 58 11.96 -2.31 -22.21
C LYS A 58 10.48 -2.36 -22.55
N VAL A 59 9.71 -1.43 -21.99
CA VAL A 59 8.27 -1.34 -22.25
C VAL A 59 8.02 -0.62 -23.55
N GLU A 60 7.28 -1.25 -24.44
CA GLU A 60 6.80 -0.61 -25.65
C GLU A 60 5.74 0.44 -25.30
N GLN A 61 6.03 1.69 -25.65
CA GLN A 61 5.09 2.80 -25.40
C GLN A 61 4.07 2.86 -26.53
N LYS A 62 2.79 2.64 -26.18
CA LYS A 62 1.66 2.75 -27.11
C LYS A 62 0.73 3.87 -26.65
N ASP A 63 0.00 4.44 -27.59
CA ASP A 63 -1.09 5.37 -27.29
C ASP A 63 -2.32 4.58 -26.80
N HIS A 64 -2.74 4.85 -25.57
CA HIS A 64 -3.94 4.31 -24.95
C HIS A 64 -5.04 5.36 -24.75
N GLY A 65 -4.97 6.49 -25.48
CA GLY A 65 -5.88 7.63 -25.31
C GLY A 65 -7.36 7.30 -25.49
N LYS A 66 -7.69 6.25 -26.26
CA LYS A 66 -9.06 5.78 -26.49
C LYS A 66 -9.58 4.80 -25.44
N ALA A 67 -8.71 4.24 -24.60
CA ALA A 67 -9.12 3.28 -23.59
C ALA A 67 -9.91 3.96 -22.46
N THR A 68 -11.02 3.35 -22.08
CA THR A 68 -11.79 3.76 -20.90
C THR A 68 -11.20 3.13 -19.66
N ILE A 69 -10.81 3.95 -18.70
CA ILE A 69 -10.08 3.54 -17.50
C ILE A 69 -10.94 3.79 -16.26
N GLY A 70 -11.22 2.73 -15.50
CA GLY A 70 -11.70 2.82 -14.14
C GLY A 70 -10.51 2.78 -13.17
N ALA A 71 -10.55 3.56 -12.09
CA ALA A 71 -9.56 3.54 -11.02
C ALA A 71 -10.23 3.66 -9.66
N VAL A 72 -9.80 2.88 -8.69
CA VAL A 72 -10.41 2.86 -7.34
C VAL A 72 -9.32 2.89 -6.28
N ASP A 73 -9.56 3.69 -5.25
CA ASP A 73 -8.77 3.71 -4.02
C ASP A 73 -9.66 3.91 -2.79
N GLY A 74 -9.15 3.56 -1.62
CA GLY A 74 -9.82 3.72 -0.33
C GLY A 74 -8.90 4.23 0.76
N GLY A 75 -9.47 5.10 1.60
CA GLY A 75 -8.85 5.61 2.82
C GLY A 75 -9.45 4.99 4.07
N GLU A 76 -8.64 4.77 5.09
CA GLU A 76 -9.07 4.30 6.41
C GLU A 76 -8.51 5.16 7.53
N GLY A 77 -9.32 5.41 8.53
CA GLY A 77 -8.93 6.06 9.78
C GLY A 77 -9.37 5.22 10.97
N LEU A 78 -8.52 5.14 11.99
CA LEU A 78 -8.77 4.38 13.21
C LEU A 78 -8.30 5.19 14.41
N THR A 79 -9.21 5.40 15.39
CA THR A 79 -8.88 6.03 16.66
C THR A 79 -9.28 5.10 17.79
N GLU A 80 -8.32 4.63 18.56
CA GLU A 80 -8.59 3.80 19.73
C GLU A 80 -9.05 4.68 20.90
N LEU A 81 -10.22 4.34 21.41
CA LEU A 81 -10.75 4.79 22.70
C LEU A 81 -10.51 3.70 23.74
N SER A 82 -10.94 3.91 24.99
CA SER A 82 -10.78 2.88 26.02
C SER A 82 -11.66 1.65 25.73
N GLY A 83 -11.05 0.55 25.29
CA GLY A 83 -11.74 -0.72 25.00
C GLY A 83 -12.45 -0.82 23.67
N ILE A 84 -12.64 0.29 22.96
CA ILE A 84 -13.23 0.35 21.62
C ILE A 84 -12.36 1.18 20.66
N ALA A 85 -12.54 0.97 19.38
CA ALA A 85 -11.90 1.76 18.32
C ALA A 85 -12.98 2.35 17.41
N ALA A 86 -12.98 3.65 17.25
CA ALA A 86 -13.77 4.32 16.22
C ALA A 86 -13.06 4.18 14.87
N TYR A 87 -13.80 3.81 13.83
CA TYR A 87 -13.28 3.75 12.47
C TYR A 87 -14.06 4.65 11.53
N LEU A 88 -13.39 5.09 10.49
CA LEU A 88 -13.95 5.76 9.34
C LEU A 88 -13.27 5.20 8.09
N ILE A 89 -14.05 4.75 7.14
CA ILE A 89 -13.58 4.19 5.88
C ILE A 89 -14.27 4.95 4.76
N ARG A 90 -13.54 5.27 3.72
CA ARG A 90 -14.13 5.79 2.48
C ARG A 90 -13.43 5.14 1.29
N ALA A 91 -14.15 5.06 0.17
CA ALA A 91 -13.57 4.65 -1.08
C ALA A 91 -14.09 5.53 -2.20
N SER A 92 -13.24 5.77 -3.18
CA SER A 92 -13.54 6.56 -4.37
C SER A 92 -13.17 5.78 -5.62
N GLY A 93 -14.09 5.76 -6.56
CA GLY A 93 -13.90 5.21 -7.89
C GLY A 93 -14.03 6.32 -8.93
N LEU A 94 -13.06 6.39 -9.84
CA LEU A 94 -13.03 7.32 -10.97
C LEU A 94 -13.24 6.56 -12.27
N ILE A 95 -14.09 7.04 -13.14
CA ILE A 95 -14.09 6.69 -14.57
C ILE A 95 -13.47 7.83 -15.37
N LYS A 96 -12.41 7.51 -16.10
CA LYS A 96 -11.80 8.41 -17.08
C LYS A 96 -12.33 8.07 -18.47
N ASN A 97 -13.27 8.86 -18.92
CA ASN A 97 -13.79 8.95 -20.29
C ASN A 97 -13.76 10.43 -20.73
N GLU A 98 -14.62 10.86 -21.62
CA GLU A 98 -14.71 12.27 -22.04
C GLU A 98 -14.99 13.23 -20.87
N LYS A 99 -15.76 12.77 -19.86
CA LYS A 99 -16.05 13.53 -18.62
C LYS A 99 -15.72 12.62 -17.44
N SER A 100 -14.66 12.94 -16.68
CA SER A 100 -14.32 12.20 -15.47
C SER A 100 -15.48 12.22 -14.47
N GLN A 101 -15.88 11.04 -13.98
CA GLN A 101 -16.95 10.87 -13.02
C GLN A 101 -16.46 10.10 -11.82
N PHE A 102 -16.94 10.48 -10.62
CA PHE A 102 -16.59 9.82 -9.37
C PHE A 102 -17.79 9.08 -8.78
N VAL A 103 -17.54 7.86 -8.31
CA VAL A 103 -18.45 7.06 -7.49
C VAL A 103 -17.82 6.93 -6.11
N ARG A 104 -18.54 7.26 -5.05
CA ARG A 104 -18.01 7.32 -3.68
C ARG A 104 -18.85 6.48 -2.74
N ASP A 105 -18.21 5.98 -1.68
CA ASP A 105 -18.88 5.34 -0.55
C ASP A 105 -18.14 5.66 0.74
N LEU A 106 -18.84 5.59 1.88
CA LEU A 106 -18.30 5.88 3.20
C LEU A 106 -19.01 5.03 4.25
N ASP A 107 -18.23 4.49 5.20
CA ASP A 107 -18.75 3.82 6.38
C ASP A 107 -17.97 4.27 7.63
N LEU A 108 -18.67 4.32 8.75
CA LEU A 108 -18.11 4.66 10.05
C LEU A 108 -18.77 3.88 11.17
N GLY A 109 -18.03 3.64 12.24
CA GLY A 109 -18.57 2.91 13.38
C GLY A 109 -17.54 2.64 14.46
N VAL A 110 -17.83 1.63 15.26
CA VAL A 110 -16.97 1.21 16.37
C VAL A 110 -16.70 -0.29 16.33
N LEU A 111 -15.52 -0.67 16.76
CA LEU A 111 -15.08 -2.07 16.92
C LEU A 111 -14.49 -2.28 18.32
N PRO A 112 -14.63 -3.48 18.93
CA PRO A 112 -13.84 -3.82 20.10
C PRO A 112 -12.34 -3.79 19.79
N VAL A 113 -11.54 -3.22 20.70
CA VAL A 113 -10.08 -3.20 20.55
C VAL A 113 -9.50 -4.58 20.85
N ASN A 114 -8.88 -5.19 19.85
CA ASN A 114 -8.15 -6.44 19.96
C ASN A 114 -7.00 -6.48 18.93
N LYS A 115 -6.25 -7.57 18.89
CA LYS A 115 -5.12 -7.75 17.95
C LYS A 115 -5.54 -7.70 16.47
N GLN A 116 -6.80 -7.95 16.17
CA GLN A 116 -7.33 -8.02 14.79
C GLN A 116 -8.01 -6.72 14.34
N THR A 117 -8.20 -5.72 15.22
CA THR A 117 -8.98 -4.50 14.93
C THR A 117 -8.48 -3.80 13.67
N LYS A 118 -7.16 -3.63 13.53
CA LYS A 118 -6.58 -3.02 12.33
C LYS A 118 -6.85 -3.85 11.06
N ALA A 119 -6.67 -5.16 11.13
CA ALA A 119 -6.91 -6.06 9.99
C ALA A 119 -8.40 -6.06 9.59
N ARG A 120 -9.34 -6.00 10.56
CA ARG A 120 -10.78 -5.89 10.28
C ARG A 120 -11.09 -4.62 9.48
N VAL A 121 -10.55 -3.46 9.90
CA VAL A 121 -10.75 -2.19 9.19
C VAL A 121 -10.16 -2.27 7.77
N GLN A 122 -8.99 -2.88 7.60
CA GLN A 122 -8.38 -3.09 6.27
C GLN A 122 -9.25 -3.98 5.37
N PHE A 123 -9.88 -5.04 5.90
CA PHE A 123 -10.80 -5.86 5.12
C PHE A 123 -12.08 -5.12 4.74
N MET A 124 -12.62 -4.30 5.65
CA MET A 124 -13.79 -3.47 5.37
C MET A 124 -13.49 -2.46 4.26
N ARG A 125 -12.33 -1.78 4.33
CA ARG A 125 -11.86 -0.87 3.30
C ARG A 125 -11.72 -1.58 1.94
N ALA A 126 -11.01 -2.68 1.89
CA ALA A 126 -10.82 -3.45 0.65
C ALA A 126 -12.15 -3.96 0.07
N ALA A 127 -13.09 -4.41 0.93
CA ALA A 127 -14.43 -4.82 0.49
C ALA A 127 -15.20 -3.64 -0.13
N MET A 128 -15.10 -2.43 0.44
CA MET A 128 -15.72 -1.22 -0.09
C MET A 128 -15.12 -0.84 -1.43
N GLU A 129 -13.80 -0.84 -1.56
CA GLU A 129 -13.08 -0.60 -2.83
C GLU A 129 -13.58 -1.55 -3.93
N TYR A 130 -13.66 -2.85 -3.64
CA TYR A 130 -14.12 -3.84 -4.63
C TYR A 130 -15.60 -3.71 -4.97
N ASN A 131 -16.44 -3.28 -4.04
CA ASN A 131 -17.84 -2.98 -4.35
C ASN A 131 -17.97 -1.76 -5.25
N ILE A 132 -17.19 -0.70 -5.04
CA ILE A 132 -17.12 0.46 -5.95
C ILE A 132 -16.57 0.03 -7.31
N ALA A 133 -15.49 -0.74 -7.34
CA ALA A 133 -14.91 -1.27 -8.57
C ALA A 133 -15.95 -2.10 -9.38
N ARG A 134 -16.72 -2.93 -8.69
CA ARG A 134 -17.81 -3.69 -9.31
C ARG A 134 -18.89 -2.78 -9.90
N ARG A 135 -19.30 -1.72 -9.18
CA ARG A 135 -20.26 -0.74 -9.71
C ARG A 135 -19.72 -0.05 -10.97
N LEU A 136 -18.45 0.38 -10.96
CA LEU A 136 -17.83 0.94 -12.17
C LEU A 136 -17.82 -0.05 -13.33
N ALA A 137 -17.52 -1.34 -13.05
CA ALA A 137 -17.54 -2.38 -14.05
C ALA A 137 -18.94 -2.58 -14.68
N GLU A 138 -20.00 -2.62 -13.85
CA GLU A 138 -21.36 -2.83 -14.28
C GLU A 138 -21.95 -1.62 -15.05
N GLU A 139 -21.70 -0.40 -14.55
CA GLU A 139 -22.28 0.82 -15.07
C GLU A 139 -21.56 1.33 -16.32
N PHE A 140 -20.22 1.28 -16.33
CA PHE A 140 -19.40 1.95 -17.36
C PHE A 140 -18.63 0.99 -18.27
N LYS A 141 -18.45 -0.26 -17.87
CA LYS A 141 -17.74 -1.31 -18.63
C LYS A 141 -16.37 -0.82 -19.16
N PRO A 142 -15.46 -0.33 -18.29
CA PRO A 142 -14.17 0.17 -18.73
C PRO A 142 -13.33 -0.95 -19.37
N ASP A 143 -12.38 -0.60 -20.24
CA ASP A 143 -11.43 -1.56 -20.80
C ASP A 143 -10.47 -2.08 -19.71
N TYR A 144 -10.09 -1.18 -18.79
CA TYR A 144 -9.22 -1.50 -17.66
C TYR A 144 -9.80 -0.95 -16.35
N LEU A 145 -9.68 -1.73 -15.30
CA LEU A 145 -10.08 -1.35 -13.95
C LEU A 145 -8.88 -1.51 -13.02
N LEU A 146 -8.36 -0.35 -12.57
CA LEU A 146 -7.18 -0.24 -11.72
C LEU A 146 -7.60 -0.15 -10.26
N ILE A 147 -6.98 -0.93 -9.39
CA ILE A 147 -7.16 -0.87 -7.93
C ILE A 147 -5.85 -0.41 -7.30
N ASP A 148 -5.89 0.58 -6.42
CA ASP A 148 -4.71 0.96 -5.65
C ASP A 148 -4.38 -0.12 -4.62
N GLY A 149 -3.12 -0.57 -4.66
CA GLY A 149 -2.65 -1.67 -3.84
C GLY A 149 -2.69 -3.04 -4.54
N SER A 150 -2.43 -4.08 -3.76
CA SER A 150 -2.50 -5.47 -4.23
C SER A 150 -3.94 -5.97 -4.28
N LEU A 151 -4.30 -6.70 -5.32
CA LEU A 151 -5.59 -7.39 -5.40
C LEU A 151 -5.79 -8.45 -4.31
N LEU A 152 -4.70 -8.92 -3.70
CA LEU A 152 -4.74 -9.93 -2.65
C LEU A 152 -4.19 -9.33 -1.36
N VAL A 153 -5.08 -8.86 -0.49
CA VAL A 153 -4.68 -8.36 0.83
C VAL A 153 -4.18 -9.52 1.67
N GLY A 154 -2.88 -9.53 1.93
CA GLY A 154 -2.23 -10.58 2.73
C GLY A 154 -2.56 -10.46 4.21
N VAL A 155 -2.59 -11.60 4.89
CA VAL A 155 -2.76 -11.70 6.35
C VAL A 155 -1.70 -12.65 6.92
N GLU A 156 -1.25 -12.36 8.13
CA GLU A 156 -0.22 -13.17 8.80
C GLU A 156 -0.79 -14.43 9.46
N THR A 157 -2.06 -14.39 9.87
CA THR A 157 -2.76 -15.50 10.56
C THR A 157 -4.04 -15.85 9.82
N ASP A 158 -4.55 -17.06 10.02
CA ASP A 158 -5.80 -17.51 9.39
C ASP A 158 -6.98 -16.59 9.77
N PRO A 159 -7.53 -15.84 8.81
CA PRO A 159 -8.56 -14.83 9.07
C PRO A 159 -9.99 -15.37 8.91
N ILE A 160 -10.16 -16.67 8.66
CA ILE A 160 -11.46 -17.27 8.26
C ILE A 160 -12.59 -17.02 9.27
N LYS A 161 -12.25 -16.76 10.53
CA LYS A 161 -13.21 -16.46 11.61
C LYS A 161 -13.65 -14.99 11.67
N ILE A 162 -13.07 -14.13 10.83
CA ILE A 162 -13.37 -12.69 10.80
C ILE A 162 -14.45 -12.46 9.74
N ASP A 163 -15.60 -11.90 10.12
CA ASP A 163 -16.71 -11.68 9.19
C ASP A 163 -16.37 -10.63 8.12
N GLU A 164 -15.59 -9.62 8.45
CA GLU A 164 -15.08 -8.63 7.50
C GLU A 164 -14.18 -9.27 6.44
N TYR A 165 -13.43 -10.31 6.82
CA TYR A 165 -12.65 -11.09 5.84
C TYR A 165 -13.56 -11.85 4.86
N LYS A 166 -14.67 -12.44 5.35
CA LYS A 166 -15.63 -13.10 4.45
C LYS A 166 -16.30 -12.11 3.50
N ALA A 167 -16.61 -10.89 3.99
CA ALA A 167 -17.15 -9.82 3.16
C ALA A 167 -16.15 -9.41 2.08
N TYR A 168 -14.88 -9.22 2.44
CA TYR A 168 -13.78 -8.94 1.52
C TYR A 168 -13.63 -10.02 0.44
N ILE A 169 -13.55 -11.31 0.81
CA ILE A 169 -13.45 -12.43 -0.12
C ILE A 169 -14.64 -12.46 -1.08
N THR A 170 -15.84 -12.22 -0.56
CA THR A 170 -17.07 -12.19 -1.38
C THR A 170 -17.04 -11.03 -2.38
N ALA A 171 -16.61 -9.84 -1.96
CA ALA A 171 -16.48 -8.68 -2.83
C ALA A 171 -15.43 -8.90 -3.92
N LEU A 172 -14.25 -9.41 -3.56
CA LEU A 172 -13.18 -9.75 -4.50
C LEU A 172 -13.64 -10.78 -5.55
N ARG A 173 -14.27 -11.86 -5.08
CA ARG A 173 -14.80 -12.90 -5.98
C ARG A 173 -15.80 -12.32 -6.99
N ARG A 174 -16.74 -11.51 -6.53
CA ARG A 174 -17.76 -10.87 -7.40
C ARG A 174 -17.11 -9.92 -8.40
N LEU A 175 -16.13 -9.15 -7.97
CA LEU A 175 -15.38 -8.25 -8.85
C LEU A 175 -14.66 -9.01 -9.96
N ILE A 176 -13.92 -10.08 -9.63
CA ILE A 176 -13.21 -10.88 -10.64
C ILE A 176 -14.19 -11.51 -11.62
N MET A 177 -15.29 -12.10 -11.13
CA MET A 177 -16.29 -12.73 -11.99
C MET A 177 -16.98 -11.74 -12.94
N ILE A 178 -17.31 -10.54 -12.47
CA ILE A 178 -17.95 -9.53 -13.33
C ILE A 178 -16.95 -8.95 -14.33
N SER A 179 -15.71 -8.71 -13.91
CA SER A 179 -14.64 -8.24 -14.80
C SER A 179 -14.40 -9.24 -15.93
N GLU A 180 -14.33 -10.53 -15.63
CA GLU A 180 -14.19 -11.60 -16.64
C GLU A 180 -15.40 -11.65 -17.59
N LYS A 181 -16.62 -11.64 -17.03
CA LYS A 181 -17.86 -11.66 -17.82
C LYS A 181 -17.95 -10.48 -18.80
N LEU A 182 -17.47 -9.31 -18.42
CA LEU A 182 -17.52 -8.09 -19.22
C LEU A 182 -16.25 -7.85 -20.07
N GLY A 183 -15.24 -8.73 -19.97
CA GLY A 183 -13.96 -8.58 -20.68
C GLY A 183 -13.08 -7.46 -20.16
N ILE A 184 -13.30 -7.01 -18.91
CA ILE A 184 -12.56 -5.92 -18.26
C ILE A 184 -11.24 -6.46 -17.70
N ARG A 185 -10.14 -5.78 -17.98
CA ARG A 185 -8.84 -6.10 -17.38
C ARG A 185 -8.72 -5.51 -15.99
N LEU A 186 -8.79 -6.35 -14.96
CA LEU A 186 -8.60 -5.98 -13.56
C LEU A 186 -7.11 -5.96 -13.23
N VAL A 187 -6.62 -4.87 -12.64
CA VAL A 187 -5.19 -4.67 -12.34
C VAL A 187 -5.04 -4.03 -10.96
N GLY A 188 -4.26 -4.65 -10.07
CA GLY A 188 -3.81 -4.07 -8.82
C GLY A 188 -2.45 -3.39 -9.01
N VAL A 189 -2.30 -2.17 -8.51
CA VAL A 189 -1.08 -1.35 -8.65
C VAL A 189 -0.66 -0.83 -7.29
N SER A 190 0.48 -1.27 -6.77
CA SER A 190 1.01 -0.82 -5.48
C SER A 190 2.25 0.05 -5.67
N GLU A 191 2.22 1.26 -5.12
CA GLU A 191 3.36 2.21 -5.16
C GLU A 191 4.45 1.85 -4.14
N ASP A 192 4.07 1.65 -2.88
CA ASP A 192 5.00 1.42 -1.77
C ASP A 192 4.99 -0.04 -1.29
N SER A 193 5.26 -0.97 -2.21
CA SER A 193 5.26 -2.39 -1.89
C SER A 193 6.46 -2.78 -1.02
N THR A 194 6.18 -3.36 0.14
CA THR A 194 7.18 -4.01 1.00
C THR A 194 7.44 -5.47 0.63
N SER A 195 6.90 -5.93 -0.50
CA SER A 195 7.02 -7.30 -0.99
C SER A 195 8.48 -7.69 -1.23
N ARG A 196 8.73 -8.97 -1.04
CA ARG A 196 9.99 -9.66 -1.34
C ARG A 196 9.78 -10.88 -2.24
N GLY A 197 8.66 -10.88 -2.97
CA GLY A 197 8.28 -12.01 -3.84
C GLY A 197 9.23 -12.21 -5.02
N LEU A 198 9.75 -11.12 -5.62
CA LEU A 198 10.78 -11.19 -6.67
C LEU A 198 12.10 -11.69 -6.10
N ILE A 199 12.52 -11.16 -4.94
CA ILE A 199 13.74 -11.61 -4.24
C ILE A 199 13.63 -13.11 -3.94
N GLY A 200 12.51 -13.57 -3.41
CA GLY A 200 12.24 -14.99 -3.18
C GLY A 200 12.35 -15.81 -4.46
N TYR A 201 11.66 -15.40 -5.51
CA TYR A 201 11.70 -16.06 -6.82
C TYR A 201 13.12 -16.14 -7.40
N LEU A 202 13.90 -15.06 -7.32
CA LEU A 202 15.26 -15.03 -7.80
C LEU A 202 16.20 -15.89 -6.93
N SER A 203 15.98 -15.93 -5.63
CA SER A 203 16.78 -16.78 -4.70
C SER A 203 16.68 -18.26 -5.04
N GLU A 204 15.51 -18.72 -5.49
CA GLU A 204 15.31 -20.09 -5.99
C GLU A 204 16.05 -20.36 -7.32
N LYS A 205 16.42 -19.34 -8.07
CA LYS A 205 17.17 -19.43 -9.34
C LYS A 205 18.70 -19.44 -9.14
N GLY A 206 19.20 -19.51 -7.89
CA GLY A 206 20.60 -19.74 -7.60
C GLY A 206 21.45 -18.49 -7.49
N PHE A 207 20.98 -17.46 -6.80
CA PHE A 207 21.83 -16.31 -6.43
C PHE A 207 23.06 -16.74 -5.62
N SER A 208 24.18 -16.02 -5.82
CA SER A 208 25.35 -16.18 -4.99
C SER A 208 25.02 -15.92 -3.50
N ARG A 209 25.76 -16.56 -2.58
CA ARG A 209 25.57 -16.32 -1.13
C ARG A 209 25.74 -14.85 -0.74
N GLU A 210 26.62 -14.13 -1.45
CA GLU A 210 26.88 -12.73 -1.23
C GLU A 210 25.68 -11.86 -1.67
N ALA A 211 25.13 -12.11 -2.86
CA ALA A 211 23.91 -11.46 -3.34
C ALA A 211 22.72 -11.78 -2.42
N ALA A 212 22.55 -13.02 -1.99
CA ALA A 212 21.47 -13.42 -1.09
C ALA A 212 21.53 -12.69 0.27
N ARG A 213 22.73 -12.49 0.85
CA ARG A 213 22.93 -11.71 2.08
C ARG A 213 22.56 -10.22 1.89
N ALA A 214 22.99 -9.64 0.79
CA ALA A 214 22.67 -8.25 0.46
C ALA A 214 21.16 -8.03 0.29
N LEU A 215 20.49 -9.00 -0.32
CA LEU A 215 19.04 -8.98 -0.52
C LEU A 215 18.24 -9.11 0.79
N ALA A 216 18.86 -9.55 1.89
CA ALA A 216 18.14 -9.78 3.16
C ALA A 216 17.46 -8.54 3.71
N SER A 217 18.00 -7.34 3.46
CA SER A 217 17.49 -6.05 3.94
C SER A 217 16.70 -5.24 2.90
N LEU A 218 16.56 -5.72 1.66
CA LEU A 218 15.92 -5.00 0.57
C LEU A 218 14.49 -5.49 0.32
N THR A 219 13.63 -4.59 -0.14
CA THR A 219 12.36 -4.91 -0.78
C THR A 219 12.57 -5.07 -2.29
N ASP A 220 11.62 -5.67 -2.98
CA ASP A 220 11.68 -5.83 -4.45
C ASP A 220 11.79 -4.48 -5.16
N THR A 221 11.03 -3.48 -4.69
CA THR A 221 11.05 -2.11 -5.25
C THR A 221 12.38 -1.44 -5.04
N SER A 222 12.98 -1.56 -3.84
CA SER A 222 14.31 -1.02 -3.55
C SER A 222 15.40 -1.68 -4.39
N LEU A 223 15.34 -3.00 -4.54
CA LEU A 223 16.26 -3.75 -5.39
C LEU A 223 16.22 -3.28 -6.83
N LEU A 224 15.01 -3.20 -7.41
CA LEU A 224 14.82 -2.78 -8.79
C LEU A 224 15.22 -1.33 -9.02
N GLN A 225 14.88 -0.42 -8.10
CA GLN A 225 15.28 0.99 -8.20
C GLN A 225 16.80 1.11 -8.24
N LEU A 226 17.51 0.44 -7.35
CA LEU A 226 18.98 0.46 -7.33
C LEU A 226 19.58 -0.17 -8.59
N TYR A 227 19.01 -1.28 -9.06
CA TYR A 227 19.47 -1.94 -10.29
C TYR A 227 19.29 -1.05 -11.52
N VAL A 228 18.11 -0.46 -11.70
CA VAL A 228 17.80 0.39 -12.86
C VAL A 228 18.63 1.67 -12.85
N GLN A 229 18.80 2.31 -11.70
CA GLN A 229 19.64 3.50 -11.56
C GLN A 229 21.12 3.19 -11.86
N GLY A 230 21.62 2.06 -11.37
CA GLY A 230 23.01 1.67 -11.60
C GLY A 230 23.31 1.28 -13.05
N LYS A 231 22.34 0.70 -13.76
CA LYS A 231 22.55 0.17 -15.11
C LYS A 231 22.21 1.16 -16.23
N TYR A 232 21.14 1.92 -16.07
CA TYR A 232 20.58 2.74 -17.17
C TYR A 232 20.82 4.24 -16.99
N GLY A 233 20.97 4.72 -15.75
CA GLY A 233 21.37 6.09 -15.46
C GLY A 233 20.56 7.14 -16.23
N LYS A 234 21.25 7.91 -17.13
CA LYS A 234 20.63 8.97 -17.93
C LYS A 234 19.85 8.45 -19.14
N ASP A 235 20.18 7.27 -19.64
CA ASP A 235 19.56 6.64 -20.82
C ASP A 235 18.37 5.77 -20.43
N PHE A 236 17.60 6.24 -19.47
CA PHE A 236 16.45 5.51 -18.95
C PHE A 236 15.30 5.49 -19.97
N GLU A 237 14.79 4.29 -20.20
CA GLU A 237 13.50 4.01 -20.84
C GLU A 237 12.63 3.25 -19.86
N PRO A 238 11.29 3.29 -19.99
CA PRO A 238 10.41 2.50 -19.12
C PRO A 238 10.75 1.01 -19.17
N ILE A 239 10.88 0.40 -18.00
CA ILE A 239 11.36 -0.97 -17.83
C ILE A 239 10.38 -1.74 -16.96
N ALA A 240 10.09 -2.98 -17.36
CA ALA A 240 9.33 -3.90 -16.54
C ALA A 240 10.05 -5.24 -16.35
N THR A 241 9.71 -5.95 -15.27
CA THR A 241 10.11 -7.35 -15.12
C THR A 241 9.18 -8.26 -15.90
N LYS A 242 9.68 -9.39 -16.38
CA LYS A 242 8.83 -10.49 -16.80
C LYS A 242 7.88 -10.87 -15.65
N PRO A 243 6.62 -11.22 -15.95
CA PRO A 243 5.69 -11.66 -14.92
C PRO A 243 6.15 -12.98 -14.30
N PHE A 244 5.89 -13.13 -13.02
CA PHE A 244 6.19 -14.34 -12.25
C PHE A 244 5.08 -14.59 -11.23
N ILE A 245 4.95 -15.82 -10.76
CA ILE A 245 4.11 -16.13 -9.61
C ILE A 245 4.98 -15.95 -8.36
N PRO A 246 4.64 -15.02 -7.45
CA PRO A 246 5.40 -14.84 -6.23
C PRO A 246 5.47 -16.13 -5.42
N VAL A 247 6.64 -16.40 -4.84
CA VAL A 247 6.81 -17.51 -3.90
C VAL A 247 5.74 -17.39 -2.82
N SER A 248 5.14 -18.52 -2.52
CA SER A 248 3.97 -18.65 -1.68
C SER A 248 4.08 -17.90 -0.34
N ASN A 249 3.11 -17.04 -0.12
CA ASN A 249 2.82 -16.43 1.16
C ASN A 249 1.47 -17.00 1.64
N LYS A 250 1.43 -17.59 2.84
CA LYS A 250 0.22 -18.23 3.39
C LYS A 250 -1.01 -17.34 3.30
N GLY A 251 -0.86 -16.04 3.57
CA GLY A 251 -1.97 -15.09 3.48
C GLY A 251 -2.53 -14.97 2.06
N ARG A 252 -1.66 -14.94 1.05
CA ARG A 252 -2.07 -14.91 -0.36
C ARG A 252 -2.75 -16.22 -0.78
N GLU A 253 -2.22 -17.36 -0.35
CA GLU A 253 -2.81 -18.67 -0.61
C GLU A 253 -4.21 -18.79 -0.01
N TRP A 254 -4.42 -18.32 1.23
CA TRP A 254 -5.74 -18.31 1.84
C TRP A 254 -6.75 -17.47 1.05
N VAL A 255 -6.34 -16.29 0.56
CA VAL A 255 -7.22 -15.45 -0.26
C VAL A 255 -7.60 -16.20 -1.54
N ILE A 256 -6.64 -16.72 -2.29
CA ILE A 256 -6.89 -17.46 -3.54
C ILE A 256 -7.80 -18.66 -3.26
N LYS A 257 -7.48 -19.48 -2.28
CA LYS A 257 -8.28 -20.66 -1.90
C LYS A 257 -9.70 -20.28 -1.51
N ASN A 258 -9.87 -19.22 -0.69
CA ASN A 258 -11.18 -18.84 -0.16
C ASN A 258 -12.05 -18.11 -1.19
N THR A 259 -11.47 -17.51 -2.24
CA THR A 259 -12.26 -16.99 -3.36
C THR A 259 -12.89 -18.12 -4.18
N GLY A 260 -12.29 -19.30 -4.20
CA GLY A 260 -12.72 -20.42 -5.03
C GLY A 260 -12.64 -20.11 -6.53
N ILE A 261 -11.80 -19.16 -6.95
CA ILE A 261 -11.61 -18.78 -8.35
C ILE A 261 -10.38 -19.51 -8.89
N ASP A 262 -10.56 -20.20 -10.02
CA ASP A 262 -9.48 -20.88 -10.73
C ASP A 262 -8.72 -19.88 -11.64
N LYS A 263 -7.96 -19.01 -11.00
CA LYS A 263 -7.09 -18.03 -11.66
C LYS A 263 -5.75 -17.95 -10.94
N SER A 264 -4.70 -17.78 -11.71
CA SER A 264 -3.40 -17.35 -11.19
C SER A 264 -3.39 -15.83 -11.03
N PHE A 265 -2.52 -15.35 -10.13
CA PHE A 265 -2.29 -13.92 -9.92
C PHE A 265 -0.80 -13.61 -10.13
N PRO A 266 -0.34 -13.57 -11.39
CA PRO A 266 1.02 -13.17 -11.67
C PRO A 266 1.28 -11.74 -11.21
N THR A 267 2.54 -11.51 -10.87
CA THR A 267 3.05 -10.20 -10.45
C THR A 267 4.19 -9.80 -11.37
N PHE A 268 4.28 -8.54 -11.70
CA PHE A 268 5.47 -7.95 -12.29
C PHE A 268 5.74 -6.58 -11.66
N TYR A 269 6.93 -6.03 -11.92
CA TYR A 269 7.31 -4.70 -11.48
C TYR A 269 7.51 -3.80 -12.68
N LEU A 270 7.07 -2.55 -12.59
CA LEU A 270 7.18 -1.53 -13.63
C LEU A 270 7.86 -0.29 -13.08
N GLN A 271 8.95 0.15 -13.65
CA GLN A 271 9.47 1.49 -13.49
C GLN A 271 9.10 2.32 -14.73
N ALA A 272 8.03 3.10 -14.61
CA ALA A 272 7.45 3.85 -15.72
C ALA A 272 8.24 5.13 -16.05
N THR A 273 8.94 5.73 -15.07
CA THR A 273 9.73 6.95 -15.23
C THR A 273 11.06 6.84 -14.50
N ARG A 274 12.04 7.66 -14.91
CA ARG A 274 13.41 7.62 -14.36
C ARG A 274 13.46 7.88 -12.85
N LEU A 275 12.67 8.81 -12.36
CA LEU A 275 12.66 9.25 -10.96
C LEU A 275 11.57 8.57 -10.14
N GLY A 276 10.63 7.88 -10.79
CA GLY A 276 9.56 7.14 -10.13
C GLY A 276 10.07 5.91 -9.40
N ARG A 277 9.34 5.49 -8.40
CA ARG A 277 9.58 4.19 -7.75
C ARG A 277 9.00 3.08 -8.62
N PRO A 278 9.60 1.87 -8.61
CA PRO A 278 8.99 0.72 -9.26
C PRO A 278 7.63 0.40 -8.66
N LEU A 279 6.61 0.30 -9.51
CA LEU A 279 5.27 -0.14 -9.16
C LEU A 279 5.23 -1.67 -9.13
N ARG A 280 4.60 -2.25 -8.12
CA ARG A 280 4.22 -3.64 -8.14
C ARG A 280 2.84 -3.77 -8.79
N VAL A 281 2.71 -4.68 -9.74
CA VAL A 281 1.49 -4.89 -10.51
C VAL A 281 1.04 -6.34 -10.40
N ASP A 282 -0.20 -6.55 -9.94
CA ASP A 282 -0.85 -7.85 -9.84
C ASP A 282 -2.08 -7.89 -10.77
N PHE A 283 -2.35 -9.02 -11.41
CA PHE A 283 -3.57 -9.19 -12.22
C PHE A 283 -4.03 -10.65 -12.22
N PRO A 284 -5.34 -10.92 -12.33
CA PRO A 284 -5.86 -12.28 -12.51
C PRO A 284 -5.61 -12.76 -13.95
N SER A 285 -5.13 -14.00 -14.12
CA SER A 285 -4.88 -14.60 -15.43
C SER A 285 -5.28 -16.07 -15.47
N ASP A 286 -5.69 -16.54 -16.63
CA ASP A 286 -5.94 -17.97 -16.91
C ASP A 286 -4.65 -18.77 -17.16
N GLY A 287 -3.50 -18.12 -17.13
CA GLY A 287 -2.19 -18.74 -17.30
C GLY A 287 -1.72 -18.88 -18.75
N LYS A 288 -2.59 -18.68 -19.77
CA LYS A 288 -2.24 -18.95 -21.18
C LYS A 288 -1.37 -17.86 -21.81
N ARG A 289 -1.62 -16.59 -21.48
CA ARG A 289 -1.00 -15.43 -22.13
C ARG A 289 -0.40 -14.41 -21.15
N ILE A 290 0.04 -14.88 -19.98
CA ILE A 290 0.56 -14.02 -18.89
C ILE A 290 1.59 -13.00 -19.40
N GLY A 291 2.51 -13.40 -20.28
CA GLY A 291 3.56 -12.52 -20.79
C GLY A 291 3.03 -11.39 -21.69
N GLU A 292 2.01 -11.65 -22.49
CA GLU A 292 1.38 -10.67 -23.37
C GLU A 292 0.50 -9.72 -22.56
N GLU A 293 -0.29 -10.26 -21.63
CA GLU A 293 -1.12 -9.50 -20.70
C GLU A 293 -0.26 -8.51 -19.89
N ALA A 294 0.86 -8.98 -19.33
CA ALA A 294 1.79 -8.13 -18.59
C ALA A 294 2.40 -7.01 -19.43
N LYS A 295 2.77 -7.29 -20.70
CA LYS A 295 3.30 -6.28 -21.62
C LYS A 295 2.27 -5.20 -21.96
N GLU A 296 1.03 -5.60 -22.20
CA GLU A 296 -0.07 -4.68 -22.48
C GLU A 296 -0.39 -3.79 -21.27
N ILE A 297 -0.49 -4.39 -20.07
CA ILE A 297 -0.69 -3.64 -18.81
C ILE A 297 0.49 -2.70 -18.55
N ALA A 298 1.74 -3.14 -18.74
CA ALA A 298 2.91 -2.30 -18.55
C ALA A 298 2.93 -1.09 -19.51
N SER A 299 2.54 -1.29 -20.78
CA SER A 299 2.39 -0.22 -21.77
C SER A 299 1.33 0.80 -21.34
N LEU A 300 0.14 0.33 -20.92
CA LEU A 300 -0.94 1.18 -20.41
C LEU A 300 -0.49 1.99 -19.20
N LEU A 301 0.05 1.32 -18.17
CA LEU A 301 0.47 2.01 -16.94
C LEU A 301 1.59 3.02 -17.21
N THR A 302 2.51 2.71 -18.13
CA THR A 302 3.53 3.67 -18.59
C THR A 302 2.88 4.90 -19.21
N TYR A 303 1.92 4.73 -20.13
CA TYR A 303 1.18 5.83 -20.74
C TYR A 303 0.45 6.70 -19.69
N LEU A 304 -0.21 6.08 -18.71
CA LEU A 304 -0.94 6.79 -17.64
C LEU A 304 -0.03 7.48 -16.63
N SER A 305 1.25 7.13 -16.56
CA SER A 305 2.24 7.66 -15.60
C SER A 305 3.07 8.82 -16.11
N GLN A 306 2.79 9.34 -17.31
CA GLN A 306 3.56 10.41 -17.98
C GLN A 306 3.33 11.82 -17.41
N ILE A 307 2.62 11.98 -16.31
CA ILE A 307 2.26 13.31 -15.80
C ILE A 307 3.35 13.88 -14.87
N PRO A 308 3.78 15.16 -15.08
CA PRO A 308 4.94 15.74 -14.38
C PRO A 308 4.81 15.85 -12.86
N LYS A 309 3.59 16.00 -12.32
CA LYS A 309 3.37 16.24 -10.89
C LYS A 309 3.52 15.00 -10.01
N ARG A 310 3.41 13.80 -10.57
CA ARG A 310 3.56 12.55 -9.83
C ARG A 310 4.34 11.55 -10.69
N TYR A 311 5.63 11.56 -10.52
CA TYR A 311 6.55 10.76 -11.34
C TYR A 311 6.32 9.27 -11.15
N GLY A 312 5.82 8.62 -12.21
CA GLY A 312 5.76 7.18 -12.29
C GLY A 312 4.51 6.52 -11.71
N TYR A 313 3.52 7.31 -11.24
CA TYR A 313 2.26 6.75 -10.76
C TYR A 313 1.09 7.07 -11.72
N PRO A 314 0.20 6.11 -12.03
CA PRO A 314 -0.90 6.32 -12.99
C PRO A 314 -1.86 7.42 -12.53
N LEU A 315 -2.10 8.43 -13.38
CA LEU A 315 -2.95 9.57 -13.04
C LEU A 315 -4.35 9.19 -12.53
N PRO A 316 -5.08 8.22 -13.14
CA PRO A 316 -6.42 7.88 -12.64
C PRO A 316 -6.40 7.37 -11.19
N LEU A 317 -5.38 6.56 -10.80
CA LEU A 317 -5.20 6.12 -9.42
C LEU A 317 -4.84 7.28 -8.50
N TYR A 318 -3.98 8.18 -8.94
CA TYR A 318 -3.66 9.39 -8.17
C TYR A 318 -4.90 10.23 -7.86
N LEU A 319 -5.79 10.40 -8.83
CA LEU A 319 -7.03 11.15 -8.64
C LEU A 319 -7.99 10.43 -7.70
N ALA A 320 -8.13 9.10 -7.83
CA ALA A 320 -8.94 8.29 -6.92
C ALA A 320 -8.37 8.36 -5.48
N HIS A 321 -7.04 8.25 -5.33
CA HIS A 321 -6.34 8.40 -4.06
C HIS A 321 -6.60 9.76 -3.40
N SER A 322 -6.40 10.84 -4.15
CA SER A 322 -6.62 12.20 -3.63
C SER A 322 -8.07 12.44 -3.19
N ASP A 323 -9.03 11.80 -3.85
CA ASP A 323 -10.45 11.88 -3.46
C ASP A 323 -10.78 10.94 -2.28
N ALA A 324 -10.07 9.82 -2.13
CA ALA A 324 -10.24 8.86 -1.04
C ALA A 324 -9.42 9.20 0.21
N GLU A 325 -8.46 10.11 0.14
CA GLU A 325 -7.62 10.50 1.28
C GLU A 325 -8.45 11.02 2.45
N LEU A 326 -8.20 10.48 3.65
CA LEU A 326 -8.89 10.87 4.87
C LEU A 326 -8.08 11.94 5.63
N PRO A 327 -8.56 13.20 5.66
CA PRO A 327 -7.96 14.22 6.50
C PRO A 327 -8.00 13.82 7.98
N LYS A 328 -6.91 14.06 8.69
CA LYS A 328 -6.79 13.75 10.13
C LYS A 328 -7.91 14.40 10.93
N GLU A 329 -8.26 15.65 10.60
CA GLU A 329 -9.32 16.42 11.24
C GLU A 329 -10.69 15.76 11.10
N LEU A 330 -10.97 15.11 9.95
CA LEU A 330 -12.22 14.39 9.74
C LEU A 330 -12.30 13.17 10.66
N MET A 331 -11.19 12.42 10.82
CA MET A 331 -11.13 11.30 11.74
C MET A 331 -11.28 11.74 13.19
N GLU A 332 -10.64 12.84 13.61
CA GLU A 332 -10.76 13.41 14.95
C GLU A 332 -12.18 13.85 15.25
N ARG A 333 -12.86 14.52 14.31
CA ARG A 333 -14.27 14.90 14.42
C ARG A 333 -15.17 13.67 14.52
N THR A 334 -14.94 12.67 13.69
CA THR A 334 -15.70 11.40 13.73
C THR A 334 -15.56 10.72 15.09
N ALA A 335 -14.34 10.58 15.59
CA ALA A 335 -14.07 10.02 16.91
C ALA A 335 -14.73 10.82 18.04
N MET A 336 -14.73 12.15 17.92
CA MET A 336 -15.40 13.05 18.89
C MET A 336 -16.93 12.85 18.87
N LEU A 337 -17.56 12.77 17.70
CA LEU A 337 -19.01 12.57 17.56
C LEU A 337 -19.42 11.20 18.07
N ILE A 338 -18.68 10.16 17.71
CA ILE A 338 -18.91 8.80 18.22
C ILE A 338 -18.81 8.79 19.76
N ARG A 339 -17.78 9.43 20.30
CA ARG A 339 -17.62 9.56 21.76
C ARG A 339 -18.78 10.27 22.41
N LYS A 340 -19.24 11.40 21.84
CA LYS A 340 -20.39 12.14 22.35
C LYS A 340 -21.67 11.29 22.35
N GLU A 341 -21.87 10.50 21.32
CA GLU A 341 -23.05 9.62 21.22
C GLU A 341 -22.99 8.45 22.21
N ILE A 342 -21.82 7.82 22.37
CA ILE A 342 -21.64 6.70 23.33
C ILE A 342 -21.83 7.16 24.77
N PHE A 343 -21.37 8.38 25.09
CA PHE A 343 -21.32 8.88 26.46
C PHE A 343 -22.39 9.94 26.76
N LYS A 344 -23.39 10.12 25.91
CA LYS A 344 -24.42 11.15 26.10
C LYS A 344 -25.16 11.06 27.44
N ASP A 345 -25.27 9.83 27.98
CA ASP A 345 -25.94 9.56 29.25
C ASP A 345 -24.97 9.46 30.45
N TRP A 346 -23.67 9.72 30.23
CA TRP A 346 -22.64 9.57 31.24
C TRP A 346 -22.31 10.93 31.87
N THR A 347 -22.13 10.96 33.21
CA THR A 347 -21.67 12.16 33.91
C THR A 347 -20.20 12.47 33.60
N GLY A 348 -19.82 13.76 33.68
CA GLY A 348 -18.51 14.25 33.22
C GLY A 348 -17.26 13.56 33.78
N GLU A 349 -17.33 12.98 34.99
CA GLU A 349 -16.21 12.20 35.57
C GLU A 349 -15.93 10.92 34.80
N TYR A 350 -16.95 10.19 34.41
CA TYR A 350 -16.78 8.96 33.62
C TYR A 350 -16.34 9.24 32.18
N MET A 351 -16.77 10.37 31.60
CA MET A 351 -16.31 10.80 30.27
C MET A 351 -14.80 11.02 30.24
N SER A 352 -14.21 11.59 31.29
CA SER A 352 -12.76 11.86 31.33
C SER A 352 -11.92 10.58 31.42
N MET A 353 -12.43 9.54 32.10
CA MET A 353 -11.74 8.24 32.24
C MET A 353 -11.66 7.45 30.93
N TYR A 354 -12.69 7.56 30.07
CA TYR A 354 -12.77 6.82 28.80
C TYR A 354 -12.31 7.64 27.59
N SER A 355 -12.10 8.95 27.77
CA SER A 355 -11.93 9.84 26.61
C SER A 355 -10.56 9.82 25.95
N LYS A 356 -9.50 9.44 26.68
CA LYS A 356 -8.14 9.37 26.12
C LYS A 356 -7.34 8.26 26.80
N LYS A 357 -6.45 7.59 26.08
CA LYS A 357 -5.42 6.78 26.71
C LYS A 357 -4.58 7.70 27.59
N ARG A 358 -4.23 7.27 28.80
CA ARG A 358 -3.47 8.09 29.79
C ARG A 358 -2.20 8.73 29.22
N ARG A 359 -1.56 8.11 28.24
CA ARG A 359 -0.38 8.65 27.55
C ARG A 359 -0.71 9.80 26.58
N ASP A 360 -1.97 9.91 26.12
CA ASP A 360 -2.42 10.94 25.19
C ASP A 360 -2.94 12.17 25.93
N SER A 361 -3.09 12.09 27.28
CA SER A 361 -3.52 13.14 28.19
C SER A 361 -2.30 13.68 28.97
N ARG A 362 -1.24 14.09 28.27
CA ARG A 362 -0.09 14.68 28.94
C ARG A 362 -0.37 16.11 29.43
N PRO A 363 0.25 16.57 30.54
CA PRO A 363 0.00 17.90 31.12
C PRO A 363 0.14 19.09 30.17
N ALA A 364 0.85 18.94 29.02
CA ALA A 364 0.97 19.96 27.99
C ALA A 364 -0.37 20.30 27.30
N ASP A 365 -1.36 19.39 27.32
CA ASP A 365 -2.66 19.60 26.71
C ASP A 365 -3.63 20.42 27.60
N TYR A 366 -3.26 20.72 28.84
CA TYR A 366 -4.07 21.43 29.81
C TYR A 366 -3.60 22.89 30.02
N GLY A 367 -2.70 23.38 29.18
CA GLY A 367 -2.04 24.70 29.32
C GLY A 367 -2.55 25.77 28.34
N GLN A 368 -3.80 25.66 27.85
CA GLN A 368 -4.47 26.71 27.07
C GLN A 368 -5.78 27.13 27.74
#